data_f1dbcaebb4460a8ac1ccb26cb8d4db27
#
_entry.id   f1dbcaebb4460a8ac1ccb26cb8d4db27
#
_cell.length_a   1.000
_cell.length_b   1.000
_cell.length_c   1.000
_cell.angle_alpha   90.00
_cell.angle_beta   90.00
_cell.angle_gamma   90.00
#
_symmetry.space_group_name_H-M   'P 1'
#
loop_
_entity.id
_entity.type
_entity.pdbx_description
1 polymer ?
#
loop_
_entity_poly.entity_id
_entity_poly.type
_entity_poly.pdbx_seq_one_letter_code
_entity_poly.pdbx_strand_id
1 'polypeptide(L)'
;QFNFAVTGGGGKCEFADGLGSFEKVVSGMIGQNVATVNGLYQKLAAAGIPGMGSHQMGNGYAYDSYMRGRQYYFGFTFGAAYRLTDNLAVYGGLRMLYGNSNYYGYVKNINVEHIENGVSQMVNAPQHFTELAASLNQYAGMMEAMGKETEAQQLIAAAQGATMLGTATQDIELNCDQTGWGVAPIIGVDYKVGNLN
;
A
#
# COMPACT_ATOMS: atom_id res chain seq x y z
N GLN A 1 -10.37 15.26 41.78
CA GLN A 1 -9.32 14.38 41.32
C GLN A 1 -8.91 14.78 39.89
N PHE A 2 -7.61 14.84 39.63
CA PHE A 2 -7.05 14.97 38.30
C PHE A 2 -6.12 13.80 38.04
N ASN A 3 -6.21 13.24 36.82
CA ASN A 3 -5.35 12.15 36.38
C ASN A 3 -4.92 12.41 34.94
N PHE A 4 -3.63 12.20 34.67
CA PHE A 4 -3.05 12.16 33.33
C PHE A 4 -2.49 10.78 33.08
N ALA A 5 -2.81 10.20 31.93
CA ALA A 5 -2.31 8.89 31.54
C ALA A 5 -2.12 8.80 30.03
N VAL A 6 -1.17 7.99 29.62
CA VAL A 6 -1.14 7.46 28.26
C VAL A 6 -2.17 6.35 28.19
N THR A 7 -3.31 6.62 27.55
CA THR A 7 -4.48 5.73 27.54
C THR A 7 -4.42 4.69 26.46
N GLY A 8 -3.48 4.80 25.53
CA GLY A 8 -3.29 3.85 24.45
C GLY A 8 -2.18 4.30 23.50
N GLY A 9 -1.97 3.50 22.49
CA GLY A 9 -0.94 3.68 21.47
C GLY A 9 0.17 2.65 21.58
N GLY A 10 0.67 2.19 20.44
CA GLY A 10 1.71 1.17 20.33
C GLY A 10 3.14 1.71 20.41
N GLY A 11 3.31 3.02 20.65
CA GLY A 11 4.62 3.64 20.55
C GLY A 11 5.08 3.78 19.09
N LYS A 12 6.36 3.50 18.83
CA LYS A 12 6.97 3.53 17.50
C LYS A 12 7.24 2.10 17.05
N CYS A 13 6.76 1.74 15.87
CA CYS A 13 7.15 0.54 15.14
C CYS A 13 7.86 0.95 13.85
N GLU A 14 8.92 0.22 13.47
CA GLU A 14 9.71 0.50 12.29
C GLU A 14 10.10 -0.82 11.62
N PHE A 15 9.89 -0.89 10.31
CA PHE A 15 10.15 -2.05 9.48
C PHE A 15 11.03 -1.58 8.32
N ALA A 16 12.34 -1.87 8.42
CA ALA A 16 13.35 -1.41 7.48
C ALA A 16 13.13 -1.95 6.06
N ASP A 17 12.59 -3.17 5.96
CA ASP A 17 12.30 -3.86 4.70
C ASP A 17 10.80 -3.85 4.36
N GLY A 18 10.04 -2.91 4.97
CA GLY A 18 8.60 -2.78 4.77
C GLY A 18 7.79 -3.88 5.45
N LEU A 19 6.54 -4.02 5.01
CA LEU A 19 5.59 -5.00 5.54
C LEU A 19 5.46 -6.20 4.59
N GLY A 20 5.23 -7.40 5.12
CA GLY A 20 4.95 -8.59 4.31
C GLY A 20 3.72 -8.45 3.40
N SER A 21 2.81 -7.51 3.70
CA SER A 21 1.72 -7.13 2.79
C SER A 21 2.22 -6.44 1.52
N PHE A 22 3.30 -5.66 1.57
CA PHE A 22 3.91 -5.04 0.40
C PHE A 22 4.48 -6.11 -0.53
N GLU A 23 5.20 -7.08 0.03
CA GLU A 23 5.70 -8.25 -0.69
C GLU A 23 4.58 -8.99 -1.42
N LYS A 24 3.48 -9.28 -0.73
CA LYS A 24 2.34 -9.98 -1.31
C LYS A 24 1.70 -9.20 -2.47
N VAL A 25 1.62 -7.89 -2.37
CA VAL A 25 1.06 -7.03 -3.43
C VAL A 25 1.99 -7.01 -4.64
N VAL A 26 3.29 -6.75 -4.44
CA VAL A 26 4.27 -6.66 -5.53
C VAL A 26 4.41 -8.01 -6.23
N SER A 27 4.64 -9.09 -5.48
CA SER A 27 4.77 -10.45 -6.06
C SER A 27 3.51 -10.90 -6.78
N GLY A 28 2.34 -10.62 -6.21
CA GLY A 28 1.06 -10.97 -6.82
C GLY A 28 0.82 -10.20 -8.13
N MET A 29 1.11 -8.90 -8.15
CA MET A 29 0.97 -8.08 -9.34
C MET A 29 1.90 -8.56 -10.46
N ILE A 30 3.17 -8.83 -10.16
CA ILE A 30 4.14 -9.29 -11.14
C ILE A 30 3.77 -10.69 -11.63
N GLY A 31 3.56 -11.65 -10.73
CA GLY A 31 3.27 -13.05 -11.09
C GLY A 31 2.02 -13.22 -11.94
N GLN A 32 0.96 -12.44 -11.68
CA GLN A 32 -0.27 -12.48 -12.49
C GLN A 32 -0.05 -11.96 -13.93
N ASN A 33 0.94 -11.12 -14.16
CA ASN A 33 1.16 -10.47 -15.45
C ASN A 33 2.25 -11.13 -16.29
N VAL A 34 3.09 -12.01 -15.74
CA VAL A 34 4.15 -12.72 -16.49
C VAL A 34 3.61 -13.42 -17.72
N ALA A 35 2.56 -14.24 -17.56
CA ALA A 35 1.97 -14.99 -18.68
C ALA A 35 1.36 -14.06 -19.74
N THR A 36 0.71 -12.98 -19.31
CA THR A 36 0.10 -11.99 -20.20
C THR A 36 1.15 -11.27 -21.04
N VAL A 37 2.22 -10.79 -20.40
CA VAL A 37 3.33 -10.09 -21.09
C VAL A 37 4.06 -11.03 -22.03
N ASN A 38 4.33 -12.27 -21.61
CA ASN A 38 4.97 -13.26 -22.48
C ASN A 38 4.09 -13.63 -23.67
N GLY A 39 2.78 -13.78 -23.46
CA GLY A 39 1.84 -13.99 -24.57
C GLY A 39 1.80 -12.82 -25.55
N LEU A 40 2.02 -11.60 -25.06
CA LEU A 40 2.13 -10.41 -25.90
C LEU A 40 3.40 -10.42 -26.76
N TYR A 41 4.57 -10.72 -26.20
CA TYR A 41 5.81 -10.86 -26.97
C TYR A 41 5.70 -11.92 -28.06
N GLN A 42 5.08 -13.06 -27.77
CA GLN A 42 4.84 -14.11 -28.76
C GLN A 42 3.91 -13.64 -29.90
N LYS A 43 2.84 -12.91 -29.60
CA LYS A 43 1.94 -12.33 -30.61
C LYS A 43 2.66 -11.31 -31.50
N LEU A 44 3.50 -10.46 -30.92
CA LEU A 44 4.30 -9.48 -31.64
C LEU A 44 5.31 -10.18 -32.57
N ALA A 45 5.97 -11.22 -32.10
CA ALA A 45 6.85 -12.05 -32.92
C ALA A 45 6.11 -12.70 -34.09
N ALA A 46 4.92 -13.26 -33.83
CA ALA A 46 4.07 -13.89 -34.87
C ALA A 46 3.56 -12.86 -35.90
N ALA A 47 3.40 -11.59 -35.49
CA ALA A 47 3.08 -10.49 -36.39
C ALA A 47 4.28 -10.01 -37.24
N GLY A 48 5.45 -10.65 -37.07
CA GLY A 48 6.65 -10.35 -37.85
C GLY A 48 7.46 -9.17 -37.32
N ILE A 49 7.25 -8.75 -36.06
CA ILE A 49 8.00 -7.66 -35.44
C ILE A 49 9.39 -8.16 -35.05
N PRO A 50 10.47 -7.58 -35.62
CA PRO A 50 11.82 -8.05 -35.38
C PRO A 50 12.20 -8.00 -33.89
N GLY A 51 12.88 -9.05 -33.41
CA GLY A 51 13.43 -9.11 -32.06
C GLY A 51 12.42 -9.54 -30.97
N MET A 52 11.11 -9.41 -31.17
CA MET A 52 10.11 -9.67 -30.12
C MET A 52 10.07 -11.13 -29.64
N GLY A 53 10.48 -12.08 -30.48
CA GLY A 53 10.53 -13.51 -30.12
C GLY A 53 11.62 -13.88 -29.12
N SER A 54 12.59 -12.99 -28.90
CA SER A 54 13.68 -13.20 -27.92
C SER A 54 13.40 -12.55 -26.55
N HIS A 55 12.32 -11.79 -26.44
CA HIS A 55 11.94 -11.12 -25.21
C HIS A 55 11.01 -11.97 -24.36
N GLN A 56 11.28 -12.05 -23.08
CA GLN A 56 10.45 -12.72 -22.09
C GLN A 56 10.48 -11.94 -20.76
N MET A 57 9.39 -11.97 -20.02
CA MET A 57 9.34 -11.54 -18.63
C MET A 57 9.52 -12.76 -17.73
N GLY A 58 10.49 -12.73 -16.82
CA GLY A 58 10.72 -13.74 -15.80
C GLY A 58 9.84 -13.52 -14.57
N ASN A 59 10.02 -14.37 -13.57
CA ASN A 59 9.32 -14.26 -12.28
C ASN A 59 10.12 -13.47 -11.23
N GLY A 60 11.35 -13.06 -11.56
CA GLY A 60 12.21 -12.29 -10.68
C GLY A 60 11.70 -10.85 -10.54
N TYR A 61 11.78 -10.32 -9.33
CA TYR A 61 11.49 -8.92 -9.04
C TYR A 61 12.35 -8.43 -7.87
N ALA A 62 12.54 -7.11 -7.79
CA ALA A 62 13.17 -6.43 -6.67
C ALA A 62 12.46 -5.09 -6.43
N TYR A 63 12.45 -4.62 -5.22
CA TYR A 63 11.90 -3.32 -4.86
C TYR A 63 12.47 -2.86 -3.51
N ASP A 64 12.40 -1.57 -3.26
CA ASP A 64 12.74 -0.97 -1.98
C ASP A 64 11.46 -0.67 -1.21
N SER A 65 11.41 -1.03 0.05
CA SER A 65 10.26 -0.70 0.89
C SER A 65 10.66 -0.36 2.32
N TYR A 66 9.82 0.45 2.94
CA TYR A 66 9.98 0.88 4.31
C TYR A 66 8.63 1.18 4.92
N MET A 67 8.45 0.93 6.21
CA MET A 67 7.27 1.35 6.95
C MET A 67 7.62 1.74 8.37
N ARG A 68 7.09 2.88 8.81
CA ARG A 68 7.15 3.35 10.18
C ARG A 68 5.77 3.80 10.64
N GLY A 69 5.37 3.36 11.83
CA GLY A 69 4.16 3.81 12.51
C GLY A 69 4.47 4.33 13.89
N ARG A 70 3.83 5.43 14.28
CA ARG A 70 3.86 5.97 15.63
C ARG A 70 2.46 6.39 16.03
N GLN A 71 2.01 5.97 17.20
CA GLN A 71 0.67 6.28 17.68
C GLN A 71 0.67 6.46 19.20
N TYR A 72 0.10 7.56 19.67
CA TYR A 72 -0.06 7.88 21.08
C TYR A 72 -1.44 8.44 21.37
N TYR A 73 -2.01 8.03 22.49
CA TYR A 73 -3.24 8.58 23.03
C TYR A 73 -3.01 9.04 24.46
N PHE A 74 -3.30 10.29 24.72
CA PHE A 74 -3.17 10.93 26.02
C PHE A 74 -4.56 11.20 26.59
N GLY A 75 -4.78 10.83 27.85
CA GLY A 75 -6.04 11.06 28.56
C GLY A 75 -5.85 11.99 29.75
N PHE A 76 -6.63 13.03 29.79
CA PHE A 76 -6.72 14.00 30.91
C PHE A 76 -8.09 13.79 31.56
N THR A 77 -8.12 13.27 32.78
CA THR A 77 -9.36 12.97 33.50
C THR A 77 -9.53 13.95 34.66
N PHE A 78 -10.67 14.61 34.70
CA PHE A 78 -11.10 15.47 35.79
C PHE A 78 -12.38 14.91 36.37
N GLY A 79 -12.48 14.81 37.71
CA GLY A 79 -13.68 14.29 38.33
C GLY A 79 -13.69 14.48 39.82
N ALA A 80 -14.88 14.30 40.39
CA ALA A 80 -15.12 14.35 41.81
C ALA A 80 -15.90 13.13 42.28
N ALA A 81 -15.51 12.62 43.43
CA ALA A 81 -16.27 11.62 44.15
C ALA A 81 -17.01 12.32 45.29
N TYR A 82 -18.27 11.98 45.49
CA TYR A 82 -19.09 12.48 46.57
C TYR A 82 -19.70 11.29 47.35
N ARG A 83 -19.51 11.28 48.66
CA ARG A 83 -20.08 10.28 49.54
C ARG A 83 -21.52 10.67 49.87
N LEU A 84 -22.45 9.86 49.42
CA LEU A 84 -23.88 10.06 49.69
C LEU A 84 -24.28 9.51 51.08
N THR A 85 -23.72 8.33 51.46
CA THR A 85 -23.88 7.72 52.77
C THR A 85 -22.56 7.09 53.19
N ASP A 86 -22.49 6.53 54.42
CA ASP A 86 -21.28 5.83 54.91
C ASP A 86 -20.89 4.64 54.01
N ASN A 87 -21.87 4.10 53.25
CA ASN A 87 -21.71 2.92 52.44
C ASN A 87 -21.80 3.20 50.92
N LEU A 88 -22.15 4.41 50.52
CA LEU A 88 -22.37 4.74 49.10
C LEU A 88 -21.64 6.02 48.72
N ALA A 89 -20.79 5.91 47.72
CA ALA A 89 -20.20 7.07 47.05
C ALA A 89 -20.48 7.03 45.55
N VAL A 90 -20.58 8.22 44.94
CA VAL A 90 -20.73 8.38 43.52
C VAL A 90 -19.55 9.18 42.98
N TYR A 91 -19.14 8.86 41.79
CA TYR A 91 -18.11 9.57 41.06
C TYR A 91 -18.68 10.12 39.76
N GLY A 92 -18.39 11.37 39.48
CA GLY A 92 -18.66 12.01 38.18
C GLY A 92 -17.40 12.65 37.63
N GLY A 93 -17.13 12.43 36.37
CA GLY A 93 -15.94 12.97 35.74
C GLY A 93 -16.04 13.11 34.23
N LEU A 94 -15.04 13.77 33.66
CA LEU A 94 -14.86 13.97 32.25
C LEU A 94 -13.42 13.60 31.87
N ARG A 95 -13.26 12.81 30.83
CA ARG A 95 -11.96 12.52 30.24
C ARG A 95 -11.85 13.19 28.89
N MET A 96 -10.85 14.04 28.73
CA MET A 96 -10.41 14.54 27.45
C MET A 96 -9.34 13.61 26.90
N LEU A 97 -9.46 13.24 25.65
CA LEU A 97 -8.51 12.39 24.92
C LEU A 97 -7.86 13.21 23.81
N TYR A 98 -6.56 13.09 23.69
CA TYR A 98 -5.79 13.60 22.55
C TYR A 98 -5.05 12.46 21.90
N GLY A 99 -5.30 12.25 20.60
CA GLY A 99 -4.62 11.27 19.77
C GLY A 99 -3.66 11.93 18.78
N ASN A 100 -2.47 11.36 18.63
CA ASN A 100 -1.51 11.73 17.61
C ASN A 100 -0.95 10.46 16.99
N SER A 101 -1.05 10.36 15.67
CA SER A 101 -0.51 9.25 14.88
C SER A 101 0.25 9.78 13.68
N ASN A 102 1.39 9.17 13.38
CA ASN A 102 2.17 9.43 12.18
C ASN A 102 2.49 8.09 11.52
N TYR A 103 2.17 7.97 10.25
CA TYR A 103 2.51 6.82 9.43
C TYR A 103 3.30 7.30 8.22
N TYR A 104 4.46 6.73 8.04
CA TYR A 104 5.31 6.96 6.89
C TYR A 104 5.75 5.64 6.30
N GLY A 105 5.64 5.50 4.99
CA GLY A 105 6.10 4.31 4.30
C GLY A 105 6.21 4.53 2.81
N TYR A 106 6.94 3.65 2.15
CA TYR A 106 7.10 3.66 0.70
C TYR A 106 7.31 2.27 0.13
N VAL A 107 6.97 2.14 -1.14
CA VAL A 107 7.41 1.07 -2.05
C VAL A 107 7.95 1.78 -3.27
N LYS A 108 9.23 1.58 -3.57
CA LYS A 108 9.96 2.31 -4.63
C LYS A 108 10.86 1.38 -5.42
N ASN A 109 11.33 1.86 -6.57
CA ASN A 109 12.32 1.16 -7.39
C ASN A 109 11.89 -0.27 -7.76
N ILE A 110 10.62 -0.47 -8.13
CA ILE A 110 10.15 -1.78 -8.56
C ILE A 110 10.87 -2.15 -9.86
N ASN A 111 11.62 -3.26 -9.82
CA ASN A 111 12.30 -3.83 -10.96
C ASN A 111 11.71 -5.21 -11.25
N VAL A 112 11.67 -5.58 -12.52
CA VAL A 112 11.20 -6.88 -13.00
C VAL A 112 12.27 -7.57 -13.80
N GLU A 113 12.23 -8.88 -13.80
CA GLU A 113 13.15 -9.70 -14.60
C GLU A 113 12.73 -9.65 -16.06
N HIS A 114 13.60 -9.14 -16.90
CA HIS A 114 13.47 -9.17 -18.35
C HIS A 114 14.55 -10.05 -18.95
N ILE A 115 14.16 -10.95 -19.81
CA ILE A 115 15.04 -11.89 -20.50
C ILE A 115 15.06 -11.54 -21.97
N GLU A 116 16.23 -11.24 -22.49
CA GLU A 116 16.44 -10.96 -23.91
C GLU A 116 17.57 -11.84 -24.44
N ASN A 117 17.33 -12.55 -25.53
CA ASN A 117 18.28 -13.50 -26.12
C ASN A 117 18.85 -14.54 -25.11
N GLY A 118 18.04 -14.94 -24.12
CA GLY A 118 18.45 -15.86 -23.06
C GLY A 118 19.27 -15.22 -21.93
N VAL A 119 19.51 -13.90 -21.97
CA VAL A 119 20.18 -13.15 -20.91
C VAL A 119 19.14 -12.51 -20.00
N SER A 120 19.16 -12.86 -18.70
CA SER A 120 18.29 -12.26 -17.70
C SER A 120 18.93 -10.99 -17.13
N GLN A 121 18.11 -9.93 -16.99
CA GLN A 121 18.49 -8.66 -16.35
C GLN A 121 17.30 -8.09 -15.59
N MET A 122 17.59 -7.37 -14.50
CA MET A 122 16.59 -6.60 -13.78
C MET A 122 16.43 -5.23 -14.42
N VAL A 123 15.21 -4.90 -14.83
CA VAL A 123 14.88 -3.62 -15.47
C VAL A 123 13.86 -2.86 -14.65
N ASN A 124 13.91 -1.53 -14.67
CA ASN A 124 12.94 -0.69 -13.98
C ASN A 124 11.53 -0.92 -14.56
N ALA A 125 10.60 -1.38 -13.75
CA ALA A 125 9.28 -1.81 -14.21
C ALA A 125 8.46 -0.67 -14.83
N PRO A 126 8.31 0.53 -14.21
CA PRO A 126 7.60 1.66 -14.80
C PRO A 126 8.13 2.04 -16.19
N GLN A 127 9.44 2.14 -16.32
CA GLN A 127 10.07 2.50 -17.58
C GLN A 127 9.86 1.41 -18.64
N HIS A 128 10.12 0.15 -18.30
CA HIS A 128 9.99 -0.99 -19.19
C HIS A 128 8.57 -1.11 -19.77
N PHE A 129 7.54 -1.01 -18.93
CA PHE A 129 6.16 -1.09 -19.40
C PHE A 129 5.72 0.15 -20.19
N THR A 130 6.26 1.31 -19.90
CA THR A 130 6.02 2.53 -20.67
C THR A 130 6.63 2.43 -22.08
N GLU A 131 7.86 1.93 -22.18
CA GLU A 131 8.54 1.69 -23.45
C GLU A 131 7.83 0.61 -24.27
N LEU A 132 7.38 -0.46 -23.62
CA LEU A 132 6.57 -1.50 -24.25
C LEU A 132 5.26 -0.93 -24.80
N ALA A 133 4.54 -0.10 -24.04
CA ALA A 133 3.32 0.55 -24.49
C ALA A 133 3.55 1.47 -25.69
N ALA A 134 4.64 2.23 -25.69
CA ALA A 134 5.02 3.11 -26.81
C ALA A 134 5.31 2.29 -28.07
N SER A 135 6.06 1.20 -27.96
CA SER A 135 6.36 0.28 -29.07
C SER A 135 5.08 -0.35 -29.65
N LEU A 136 4.17 -0.80 -28.77
CA LEU A 136 2.88 -1.35 -29.19
C LEU A 136 2.03 -0.37 -29.97
N ASN A 137 1.95 0.88 -29.51
CA ASN A 137 1.22 1.94 -30.23
C ASN A 137 1.86 2.25 -31.60
N GLN A 138 3.19 2.26 -31.68
CA GLN A 138 3.87 2.45 -32.94
C GLN A 138 3.54 1.33 -33.96
N TYR A 139 3.55 0.08 -33.49
CA TYR A 139 3.19 -1.07 -34.34
C TYR A 139 1.70 -1.09 -34.70
N ALA A 140 0.83 -0.65 -33.82
CA ALA A 140 -0.59 -0.46 -34.13
C ALA A 140 -0.80 0.49 -35.30
N GLY A 141 -0.12 1.63 -35.31
CA GLY A 141 -0.17 2.58 -36.42
C GLY A 141 0.35 2.00 -37.74
N MET A 142 1.39 1.15 -37.70
CA MET A 142 1.86 0.44 -38.90
C MET A 142 0.81 -0.58 -39.42
N MET A 143 0.14 -1.30 -38.52
CA MET A 143 -0.92 -2.26 -38.90
C MET A 143 -2.12 -1.54 -39.51
N GLU A 144 -2.53 -0.40 -38.96
CA GLU A 144 -3.58 0.46 -39.55
C GLU A 144 -3.21 0.89 -40.98
N ALA A 145 -1.97 1.35 -41.18
CA ALA A 145 -1.48 1.76 -42.50
C ALA A 145 -1.47 0.61 -43.52
N MET A 146 -1.38 -0.65 -43.05
CA MET A 146 -1.47 -1.84 -43.89
C MET A 146 -2.92 -2.36 -44.09
N GLY A 147 -3.93 -1.66 -43.54
CA GLY A 147 -5.33 -2.08 -43.61
C GLY A 147 -5.70 -3.23 -42.66
N LYS A 148 -4.86 -3.51 -41.65
CA LYS A 148 -5.05 -4.56 -40.65
C LYS A 148 -5.65 -3.99 -39.37
N GLU A 149 -6.87 -3.48 -39.45
CA GLU A 149 -7.53 -2.76 -38.35
C GLU A 149 -7.75 -3.64 -37.09
N THR A 150 -8.08 -4.93 -37.27
CA THR A 150 -8.31 -5.84 -36.15
C THR A 150 -7.04 -6.07 -35.34
N GLU A 151 -5.91 -6.29 -36.00
CA GLU A 151 -4.60 -6.45 -35.38
C GLU A 151 -4.16 -5.16 -34.69
N ALA A 152 -4.41 -4.00 -35.31
CA ALA A 152 -4.11 -2.70 -34.74
C ALA A 152 -4.88 -2.48 -33.42
N GLN A 153 -6.19 -2.77 -33.39
CA GLN A 153 -7.00 -2.64 -32.18
C GLN A 153 -6.52 -3.57 -31.05
N GLN A 154 -6.05 -4.78 -31.37
CA GLN A 154 -5.47 -5.67 -30.36
C GLN A 154 -4.17 -5.11 -29.77
N LEU A 155 -3.32 -4.49 -30.59
CA LEU A 155 -2.08 -3.86 -30.12
C LEU A 155 -2.38 -2.62 -29.28
N ILE A 156 -3.37 -1.82 -29.61
CA ILE A 156 -3.81 -0.67 -28.80
C ILE A 156 -4.31 -1.13 -27.43
N ALA A 157 -5.15 -2.17 -27.39
CA ALA A 157 -5.62 -2.73 -26.11
C ALA A 157 -4.46 -3.26 -25.26
N ALA A 158 -3.47 -3.90 -25.89
CA ALA A 158 -2.27 -4.37 -25.21
C ALA A 158 -1.40 -3.20 -24.69
N ALA A 159 -1.28 -2.11 -25.47
CA ALA A 159 -0.57 -0.89 -25.05
C ALA A 159 -1.23 -0.25 -23.82
N GLN A 160 -2.56 -0.23 -23.77
CA GLN A 160 -3.30 0.25 -22.60
C GLN A 160 -2.98 -0.62 -21.36
N GLY A 161 -2.95 -1.94 -21.50
CA GLY A 161 -2.55 -2.87 -20.44
C GLY A 161 -1.13 -2.62 -19.94
N ALA A 162 -0.17 -2.44 -20.85
CA ALA A 162 1.20 -2.09 -20.49
C ALA A 162 1.29 -0.72 -19.78
N THR A 163 0.54 0.28 -20.23
CA THR A 163 0.45 1.59 -19.57
C THR A 163 -0.08 1.46 -18.13
N MET A 164 -1.10 0.65 -17.91
CA MET A 164 -1.64 0.38 -16.57
C MET A 164 -0.59 -0.28 -15.66
N LEU A 165 0.18 -1.25 -16.18
CA LEU A 165 1.28 -1.87 -15.43
C LEU A 165 2.39 -0.85 -15.11
N GLY A 166 2.76 0.00 -16.06
CA GLY A 166 3.71 1.08 -15.85
C GLY A 166 3.27 2.04 -14.75
N THR A 167 1.98 2.36 -14.69
CA THR A 167 1.40 3.20 -13.63
C THR A 167 1.34 2.48 -12.29
N ALA A 168 0.93 1.21 -12.28
CA ALA A 168 0.80 0.43 -11.05
C ALA A 168 2.14 0.11 -10.38
N THR A 169 3.24 0.15 -11.14
CA THR A 169 4.60 -0.09 -10.65
C THR A 169 5.36 1.17 -10.30
N GLN A 170 4.75 2.35 -10.39
CA GLN A 170 5.38 3.62 -9.97
C GLN A 170 5.64 3.63 -8.46
N ASP A 171 6.58 4.48 -8.07
CA ASP A 171 6.89 4.73 -6.68
C ASP A 171 5.66 5.23 -5.92
N ILE A 172 5.39 4.60 -4.78
CA ILE A 172 4.30 4.97 -3.88
C ILE A 172 4.90 5.39 -2.56
N GLU A 173 4.46 6.53 -2.05
CA GLU A 173 4.87 7.03 -0.74
C GLU A 173 3.63 7.46 0.06
N LEU A 174 3.55 7.01 1.30
CA LEU A 174 2.58 7.43 2.29
C LEU A 174 3.28 8.29 3.34
N ASN A 175 2.79 9.51 3.53
CA ASN A 175 3.14 10.35 4.67
C ASN A 175 1.85 10.91 5.27
N CYS A 176 1.44 10.36 6.41
CA CYS A 176 0.14 10.64 7.01
C CYS A 176 0.31 11.04 8.47
N ASP A 177 -0.02 12.28 8.78
CA ASP A 177 -0.13 12.79 10.14
C ASP A 177 -1.61 12.93 10.53
N GLN A 178 -1.98 12.34 11.65
CA GLN A 178 -3.34 12.39 12.17
C GLN A 178 -3.34 12.88 13.60
N THR A 179 -4.22 13.82 13.90
CA THR A 179 -4.49 14.28 15.25
C THR A 179 -5.99 14.28 15.50
N GLY A 180 -6.37 14.00 16.74
CA GLY A 180 -7.78 14.00 17.11
C GLY A 180 -7.98 14.30 18.58
N TRP A 181 -9.15 14.85 18.89
CA TRP A 181 -9.62 15.09 20.25
C TRP A 181 -10.90 14.32 20.48
N GLY A 182 -11.04 13.79 21.69
CA GLY A 182 -12.26 13.12 22.12
C GLY A 182 -12.61 13.52 23.54
N VAL A 183 -13.88 13.35 23.89
CA VAL A 183 -14.40 13.60 25.24
C VAL A 183 -15.23 12.40 25.65
N ALA A 184 -14.98 11.85 26.84
CA ALA A 184 -15.72 10.74 27.42
C ALA A 184 -16.21 11.09 28.83
N PRO A 185 -17.52 11.09 29.09
CA PRO A 185 -18.04 11.19 30.45
C PRO A 185 -17.72 9.90 31.23
N ILE A 186 -17.44 10.03 32.50
CA ILE A 186 -17.17 8.91 33.42
C ILE A 186 -18.16 9.02 34.58
N ILE A 187 -18.85 7.93 34.85
CA ILE A 187 -19.74 7.80 36.00
C ILE A 187 -19.30 6.54 36.74
N GLY A 188 -19.18 6.63 38.05
CA GLY A 188 -18.84 5.50 38.91
C GLY A 188 -19.71 5.47 40.16
N VAL A 189 -19.95 4.28 40.67
CA VAL A 189 -20.62 4.06 41.93
C VAL A 189 -19.76 3.11 42.76
N ASP A 190 -19.55 3.44 44.00
CA ASP A 190 -18.84 2.63 44.98
C ASP A 190 -19.80 2.35 46.14
N TYR A 191 -20.06 1.07 46.37
CA TYR A 191 -20.98 0.62 47.43
C TYR A 191 -20.35 -0.45 48.31
N LYS A 192 -20.26 -0.14 49.61
CA LYS A 192 -19.64 -1.01 50.59
C LYS A 192 -20.69 -1.87 51.32
N VAL A 193 -20.50 -3.18 51.29
CA VAL A 193 -21.34 -4.15 52.06
C VAL A 193 -20.49 -4.89 53.06
N GLY A 194 -20.61 -4.54 54.35
CA GLY A 194 -19.75 -5.12 55.39
C GLY A 194 -18.27 -4.82 55.12
N ASN A 195 -17.47 -5.85 54.89
CA ASN A 195 -16.05 -5.76 54.58
C ASN A 195 -15.74 -5.83 53.04
N LEU A 196 -16.78 -5.93 52.21
CA LEU A 196 -16.67 -5.94 50.75
C LEU A 196 -16.94 -4.56 50.16
N ASN A 197 -16.12 -4.23 49.18
CA ASN A 197 -16.22 -2.96 48.44
C ASN A 197 -16.26 -3.24 46.93
#